data_ffb4319d3a7bbd991ee015f872370905
#
_entry.id   ffb4319d3a7bbd991ee015f872370905
#
_cell.length_a   1.000
_cell.length_b   1.000
_cell.length_c   1.000
_cell.angle_alpha   90.00
_cell.angle_beta   90.00
_cell.angle_gamma   90.00
#
_symmetry.space_group_name_H-M   'P 1'
#
loop_
_entity.id
_entity.type
_entity.pdbx_description
1 polymer ?
#
loop_
_entity_poly.entity_id
_entity_poly.type
_entity_poly.pdbx_seq_one_letter_code
_entity_poly.pdbx_strand_id
1 'polypeptide(L)'
;GDYMKLNIDKKEREISPFYMLDKESKVWLSSQKSKACDSSVDIEKGIISGCEPSDPLWEIYFSSSDYNSESKWLNIYNARFHFGGIPLLYLPYFGYSLDRSRRSGLLIPSFGISGSEGLYYEQPLYIVLADSADIELKPQLRTSRGQGLYGTLRFVDSKDSKGSLTLGYFEDKKSYFLEISLQNDQHYGFGFEYQN
;
A
#
# COMPACT_ATOMS: atom_id res chain seq x y z
N GLY A 1 -3.36 -10.00 -28.41
CA GLY A 1 -3.24 -8.60 -28.81
C GLY A 1 -3.39 -8.47 -30.31
N ASP A 2 -3.96 -7.40 -30.77
CA ASP A 2 -4.25 -7.21 -32.21
C ASP A 2 -3.04 -6.64 -32.95
N TYR A 3 -2.11 -6.08 -32.19
CA TYR A 3 -0.92 -5.43 -32.74
C TYR A 3 0.31 -5.71 -31.89
N MET A 4 1.40 -6.13 -32.52
CA MET A 4 2.70 -6.29 -31.90
C MET A 4 3.79 -5.72 -32.82
N LYS A 5 4.58 -4.79 -32.28
CA LYS A 5 5.74 -4.19 -32.96
C LYS A 5 7.02 -4.55 -32.21
N LEU A 6 8.00 -5.05 -32.93
CA LEU A 6 9.33 -5.36 -32.43
C LEU A 6 10.35 -4.44 -33.11
N ASN A 7 11.14 -3.75 -32.32
CA ASN A 7 12.29 -3.00 -32.78
C ASN A 7 13.55 -3.70 -32.27
N ILE A 8 14.26 -4.40 -33.16
CA ILE A 8 15.41 -5.26 -32.81
C ILE A 8 16.59 -4.40 -32.37
N ASP A 9 16.81 -3.25 -33.01
CA ASP A 9 17.96 -2.37 -32.73
C ASP A 9 17.86 -1.72 -31.34
N LYS A 10 16.65 -1.36 -30.93
CA LYS A 10 16.36 -0.75 -29.62
C LYS A 10 15.86 -1.73 -28.57
N LYS A 11 15.72 -3.00 -28.91
CA LYS A 11 15.13 -4.04 -28.05
C LYS A 11 13.76 -3.66 -27.47
N GLU A 12 13.00 -2.88 -28.20
CA GLU A 12 11.67 -2.41 -27.80
C GLU A 12 10.60 -3.37 -28.31
N ARG A 13 9.61 -3.64 -27.44
CA ARG A 13 8.41 -4.43 -27.76
C ARG A 13 7.19 -3.61 -27.39
N GLU A 14 6.30 -3.45 -28.32
CA GLU A 14 5.02 -2.76 -28.12
C GLU A 14 3.88 -3.73 -28.41
N ILE A 15 2.94 -3.86 -27.49
CA ILE A 15 1.77 -4.75 -27.60
C ILE A 15 0.52 -3.95 -27.28
N SER A 16 -0.50 -4.09 -28.12
CA SER A 16 -1.79 -3.42 -27.97
C SER A 16 -2.93 -4.30 -28.52
N PRO A 17 -4.02 -4.55 -27.77
CA PRO A 17 -4.11 -4.46 -26.32
C PRO A 17 -3.22 -5.50 -25.63
N PHE A 18 -2.88 -5.24 -24.37
CA PHE A 18 -2.05 -6.12 -23.54
C PHE A 18 -2.86 -6.75 -22.42
N TYR A 19 -2.70 -8.03 -22.23
CA TYR A 19 -3.27 -8.78 -21.10
C TYR A 19 -2.22 -9.68 -20.49
N MET A 20 -2.13 -9.67 -19.18
CA MET A 20 -1.23 -10.50 -18.41
C MET A 20 -1.97 -11.12 -17.22
N LEU A 21 -1.72 -12.39 -16.95
CA LEU A 21 -2.20 -13.08 -15.76
C LEU A 21 -0.99 -13.65 -15.02
N ASP A 22 -0.81 -13.24 -13.79
CA ASP A 22 0.12 -13.91 -12.87
C ASP A 22 -0.55 -15.16 -12.28
N LYS A 23 0.02 -16.32 -12.54
CA LYS A 23 -0.55 -17.61 -12.14
C LYS A 23 -0.44 -17.87 -10.64
N GLU A 24 0.54 -17.29 -9.96
CA GLU A 24 0.76 -17.48 -8.53
C GLU A 24 -0.21 -16.65 -7.69
N SER A 25 -0.29 -15.36 -7.96
CA SER A 25 -1.18 -14.43 -7.25
C SER A 25 -2.61 -14.41 -7.78
N LYS A 26 -2.84 -14.98 -8.99
CA LYS A 26 -4.09 -14.88 -9.76
C LYS A 26 -4.50 -13.43 -10.08
N VAL A 27 -3.58 -12.50 -9.98
CA VAL A 27 -3.80 -11.10 -10.38
C VAL A 27 -3.64 -10.99 -11.88
N TRP A 28 -4.62 -10.37 -12.52
CA TRP A 28 -4.55 -10.05 -13.94
C TRP A 28 -4.42 -8.54 -14.15
N LEU A 29 -3.81 -8.20 -15.26
CA LEU A 29 -3.64 -6.84 -15.75
C LEU A 29 -4.10 -6.79 -17.20
N SER A 30 -4.98 -5.85 -17.50
CA SER A 30 -5.40 -5.50 -18.86
C SER A 30 -5.02 -4.05 -19.14
N SER A 31 -4.52 -3.76 -20.33
CA SER A 31 -4.20 -2.39 -20.74
C SER A 31 -4.41 -2.16 -22.23
N GLN A 32 -4.58 -0.88 -22.60
CA GLN A 32 -4.71 -0.49 -24.00
C GLN A 32 -3.40 -0.65 -24.75
N LYS A 33 -2.27 -0.38 -24.08
CA LYS A 33 -0.95 -0.42 -24.67
C LYS A 33 0.12 -0.72 -23.64
N SER A 34 1.08 -1.56 -24.00
CA SER A 34 2.29 -1.77 -23.23
C SER A 34 3.52 -1.61 -24.11
N LYS A 35 4.57 -1.00 -23.57
CA LYS A 35 5.87 -0.86 -24.18
C LYS A 35 6.93 -1.41 -23.23
N ALA A 36 7.67 -2.42 -23.68
CA ALA A 36 8.78 -2.99 -22.93
C ALA A 36 10.10 -2.64 -23.61
N CYS A 37 11.07 -2.16 -22.82
CA CYS A 37 12.42 -1.83 -23.27
C CYS A 37 13.41 -2.32 -22.20
N ASP A 38 14.32 -3.24 -22.57
CA ASP A 38 15.30 -3.87 -21.68
C ASP A 38 14.72 -4.26 -20.31
N SER A 39 14.95 -3.42 -19.29
CA SER A 39 14.52 -3.67 -17.91
C SER A 39 13.25 -2.89 -17.51
N SER A 40 12.63 -2.11 -18.41
CA SER A 40 11.44 -1.33 -18.12
C SER A 40 10.22 -1.79 -18.92
N VAL A 41 9.05 -1.70 -18.29
CA VAL A 41 7.75 -1.94 -18.93
C VAL A 41 6.83 -0.78 -18.59
N ASP A 42 6.48 0.00 -19.63
CA ASP A 42 5.51 1.08 -19.52
C ASP A 42 4.13 0.60 -19.96
N ILE A 43 3.12 0.91 -19.20
CA ILE A 43 1.74 0.48 -19.41
C ILE A 43 0.82 1.70 -19.39
N GLU A 44 0.01 1.84 -20.43
CA GLU A 44 -0.93 2.95 -20.55
C GLU A 44 -2.36 2.47 -20.36
N LYS A 45 -3.13 3.20 -19.53
CA LYS A 45 -4.56 2.97 -19.26
C LYS A 45 -4.88 1.52 -18.94
N GLY A 46 -4.48 1.11 -17.77
CA GLY A 46 -4.64 -0.28 -17.34
C GLY A 46 -5.68 -0.45 -16.25
N ILE A 47 -6.04 -1.72 -16.06
CA ILE A 47 -6.91 -2.23 -15.01
C ILE A 47 -6.19 -3.41 -14.39
N ILE A 48 -6.16 -3.45 -13.06
CA ILE A 48 -5.64 -4.59 -12.28
C ILE A 48 -6.76 -5.14 -11.41
N SER A 49 -6.91 -6.45 -11.35
CA SER A 49 -7.76 -7.14 -10.38
C SER A 49 -7.26 -8.55 -10.09
N GLY A 50 -7.65 -9.11 -8.94
CA GLY A 50 -7.49 -10.52 -8.59
C GLY A 50 -8.81 -11.30 -8.63
N CYS A 51 -9.89 -10.67 -9.12
CA CYS A 51 -11.19 -11.29 -9.28
C CYS A 51 -11.37 -11.85 -10.70
N GLU A 52 -12.48 -12.55 -10.93
CA GLU A 52 -12.81 -13.02 -12.26
C GLU A 52 -13.01 -11.84 -13.22
N PRO A 53 -12.38 -11.84 -14.42
CA PRO A 53 -12.38 -10.68 -15.33
C PRO A 53 -13.77 -10.29 -15.85
N SER A 54 -14.76 -11.22 -15.85
CA SER A 54 -16.11 -10.98 -16.34
C SER A 54 -16.97 -10.14 -15.38
N ASP A 55 -16.72 -10.25 -14.06
CA ASP A 55 -17.45 -9.52 -13.01
C ASP A 55 -16.56 -9.33 -11.78
N PRO A 56 -15.56 -8.44 -11.87
CA PRO A 56 -14.63 -8.24 -10.79
C PRO A 56 -15.25 -7.46 -9.64
N LEU A 57 -15.20 -8.03 -8.44
CA LEU A 57 -15.67 -7.36 -7.21
C LEU A 57 -14.86 -6.12 -6.88
N TRP A 58 -13.53 -6.14 -7.17
CA TRP A 58 -12.67 -4.99 -7.00
C TRP A 58 -11.75 -4.81 -8.21
N GLU A 59 -11.45 -3.57 -8.55
CA GLU A 59 -10.57 -3.19 -9.65
C GLU A 59 -9.76 -1.95 -9.31
N ILE A 60 -8.55 -1.87 -9.85
CA ILE A 60 -7.71 -0.67 -9.80
C ILE A 60 -7.51 -0.19 -11.23
N TYR A 61 -8.13 0.93 -11.57
CA TYR A 61 -7.88 1.62 -12.82
C TYR A 61 -6.71 2.58 -12.66
N PHE A 62 -5.87 2.73 -13.68
CA PHE A 62 -4.78 3.69 -13.67
C PHE A 62 -4.55 4.30 -15.05
N SER A 63 -3.99 5.53 -15.07
CA SER A 63 -3.69 6.22 -16.34
C SER A 63 -2.39 5.75 -16.98
N SER A 64 -1.38 5.48 -16.16
CA SER A 64 -0.08 4.94 -16.58
C SER A 64 0.58 4.20 -15.43
N SER A 65 1.47 3.30 -15.79
CA SER A 65 2.29 2.54 -14.85
C SER A 65 3.63 2.26 -15.52
N ASP A 66 4.71 2.31 -14.75
CA ASP A 66 6.02 1.86 -15.16
C ASP A 66 6.57 0.82 -14.17
N TYR A 67 7.11 -0.24 -14.70
CA TYR A 67 7.74 -1.30 -13.96
C TYR A 67 9.21 -1.41 -14.34
N ASN A 68 10.09 -1.41 -13.37
CA ASN A 68 11.51 -1.67 -13.57
C ASN A 68 11.85 -3.07 -13.04
N SER A 69 12.32 -3.95 -13.93
CA SER A 69 12.60 -5.36 -13.63
C SER A 69 13.87 -5.57 -12.81
N GLU A 70 14.82 -4.62 -12.82
CA GLU A 70 16.04 -4.70 -12.02
C GLU A 70 15.76 -4.35 -10.56
N SER A 71 15.11 -3.19 -10.33
CA SER A 71 14.70 -2.77 -8.99
C SER A 71 13.43 -3.46 -8.50
N LYS A 72 12.68 -4.14 -9.41
CA LYS A 72 11.37 -4.73 -9.18
C LYS A 72 10.34 -3.75 -8.61
N TRP A 73 10.50 -2.49 -8.98
CA TRP A 73 9.65 -1.40 -8.54
C TRP A 73 8.56 -1.10 -9.57
N LEU A 74 7.32 -1.05 -9.11
CA LEU A 74 6.14 -0.70 -9.88
C LEU A 74 5.63 0.67 -9.44
N ASN A 75 5.56 1.62 -10.36
CA ASN A 75 4.89 2.90 -10.17
C ASN A 75 3.53 2.88 -10.86
N ILE A 76 2.52 3.38 -10.19
CA ILE A 76 1.16 3.51 -10.72
C ILE A 76 0.70 4.96 -10.53
N TYR A 77 0.20 5.57 -11.60
CA TYR A 77 -0.24 6.96 -11.59
C TYR A 77 -1.75 7.05 -11.80
N ASN A 78 -2.38 7.95 -11.03
CA ASN A 78 -3.82 8.19 -11.05
C ASN A 78 -4.64 6.91 -10.80
N ALA A 79 -4.23 6.15 -9.79
CA ALA A 79 -4.91 4.92 -9.38
C ALA A 79 -6.30 5.23 -8.81
N ARG A 80 -7.31 4.54 -9.30
CA ARG A 80 -8.70 4.61 -8.81
C ARG A 80 -9.14 3.22 -8.42
N PHE A 81 -9.33 3.02 -7.14
CA PHE A 81 -9.83 1.77 -6.60
C PHE A 81 -11.35 1.75 -6.64
N HIS A 82 -11.92 0.73 -7.29
CA HIS A 82 -13.36 0.48 -7.37
C HIS A 82 -13.70 -0.81 -6.61
N PHE A 83 -14.85 -0.82 -5.96
CA PHE A 83 -15.42 -2.00 -5.34
C PHE A 83 -16.92 -2.08 -5.69
N GLY A 84 -17.34 -3.19 -6.29
CA GLY A 84 -18.69 -3.33 -6.83
C GLY A 84 -19.07 -2.21 -7.83
N GLY A 85 -18.11 -1.76 -8.66
CA GLY A 85 -18.29 -0.66 -9.62
C GLY A 85 -18.27 0.75 -9.02
N ILE A 86 -18.19 0.90 -7.68
CA ILE A 86 -18.20 2.20 -7.01
C ILE A 86 -16.74 2.65 -6.76
N PRO A 87 -16.34 3.88 -7.19
CA PRO A 87 -15.02 4.41 -6.88
C PRO A 87 -14.93 4.76 -5.39
N LEU A 88 -14.02 4.11 -4.67
CA LEU A 88 -13.83 4.30 -3.22
C LEU A 88 -12.61 5.16 -2.88
N LEU A 89 -11.54 5.06 -3.67
CA LEU A 89 -10.28 5.71 -3.37
C LEU A 89 -9.59 6.16 -4.65
N TYR A 90 -9.01 7.36 -4.59
CA TYR A 90 -8.13 7.89 -5.62
C TYR A 90 -6.75 8.19 -5.04
N LEU A 91 -5.72 7.67 -5.68
CA LEU A 91 -4.32 7.96 -5.36
C LEU A 91 -3.64 8.53 -6.60
N PRO A 92 -3.11 9.77 -6.54
CA PRO A 92 -2.41 10.37 -7.68
C PRO A 92 -1.13 9.60 -8.03
N TYR A 93 -0.51 9.01 -7.04
CA TYR A 93 0.69 8.16 -7.18
C TYR A 93 0.67 7.04 -6.14
N PHE A 94 1.05 5.85 -6.59
CA PHE A 94 1.27 4.69 -5.73
C PHE A 94 2.47 3.91 -6.24
N GLY A 95 3.47 3.71 -5.38
CA GLY A 95 4.65 2.90 -5.68
C GLY A 95 4.65 1.60 -4.87
N TYR A 96 4.97 0.50 -5.52
CA TYR A 96 5.00 -0.81 -4.90
C TYR A 96 6.19 -1.63 -5.37
N SER A 97 6.86 -2.33 -4.44
CA SER A 97 7.92 -3.27 -4.77
C SER A 97 7.36 -4.67 -4.95
N LEU A 98 7.60 -5.28 -6.10
CA LEU A 98 7.28 -6.69 -6.38
C LEU A 98 8.36 -7.65 -5.84
N ASP A 99 9.43 -7.11 -5.26
CA ASP A 99 10.46 -7.89 -4.61
C ASP A 99 10.00 -8.35 -3.22
N ARG A 100 10.36 -9.55 -2.83
CA ARG A 100 10.14 -10.08 -1.49
C ARG A 100 11.15 -9.56 -0.46
N SER A 101 12.13 -8.77 -0.88
CA SER A 101 13.08 -8.13 0.04
C SER A 101 12.37 -7.10 0.92
N ARG A 102 12.80 -7.01 2.17
CA ARG A 102 12.32 -5.98 3.11
C ARG A 102 12.75 -4.60 2.59
N ARG A 103 11.77 -3.73 2.31
CA ARG A 103 12.01 -2.36 1.84
C ARG A 103 11.15 -1.37 2.60
N SER A 104 11.72 -0.19 2.84
CA SER A 104 10.97 0.93 3.42
C SER A 104 9.91 1.44 2.44
N GLY A 105 8.73 1.78 2.95
CA GLY A 105 7.63 2.30 2.13
C GLY A 105 6.32 2.41 2.89
N LEU A 106 5.34 3.01 2.24
CA LEU A 106 3.97 3.03 2.74
C LEU A 106 3.34 1.64 2.61
N LEU A 107 2.70 1.17 3.67
CA LEU A 107 1.91 -0.05 3.64
C LEU A 107 0.45 0.28 3.27
N ILE A 108 -0.34 -0.75 3.06
CA ILE A 108 -1.77 -0.58 2.73
C ILE A 108 -2.47 0.13 3.88
N PRO A 109 -3.18 1.25 3.62
CA PRO A 109 -3.90 1.96 4.67
C PRO A 109 -5.09 1.15 5.18
N SER A 110 -5.41 1.34 6.45
CA SER A 110 -6.62 0.84 7.07
C SER A 110 -7.64 1.98 7.22
N PHE A 111 -8.90 1.69 6.94
CA PHE A 111 -9.99 2.64 7.15
C PHE A 111 -11.25 1.93 7.61
N GLY A 112 -12.11 2.65 8.28
CA GLY A 112 -13.36 2.13 8.81
C GLY A 112 -14.25 3.26 9.32
N ILE A 113 -15.45 2.92 9.75
CA ILE A 113 -16.43 3.83 10.30
C ILE A 113 -16.89 3.29 11.65
N SER A 114 -16.87 4.14 12.67
CA SER A 114 -17.38 3.86 14.01
C SER A 114 -18.43 4.90 14.38
N GLY A 115 -19.51 4.48 15.06
CA GLY A 115 -20.56 5.38 15.52
C GLY A 115 -20.06 6.44 16.53
N SER A 116 -19.07 6.08 17.36
CA SER A 116 -18.51 6.97 18.39
C SER A 116 -17.27 7.75 17.93
N GLU A 117 -16.43 7.17 17.08
CA GLU A 117 -15.15 7.77 16.69
C GLU A 117 -15.17 8.41 15.29
N GLY A 118 -16.25 8.19 14.52
CA GLY A 118 -16.40 8.66 13.16
C GLY A 118 -15.63 7.85 12.13
N LEU A 119 -15.15 8.48 11.06
CA LEU A 119 -14.28 7.86 10.08
C LEU A 119 -12.89 7.65 10.69
N TYR A 120 -12.40 6.43 10.61
CA TYR A 120 -11.05 6.03 10.99
C TYR A 120 -10.18 5.87 9.75
N TYR A 121 -8.98 6.43 9.80
CA TYR A 121 -7.93 6.27 8.80
C TYR A 121 -6.59 6.06 9.48
N GLU A 122 -5.85 5.05 9.06
CA GLU A 122 -4.48 4.77 9.50
C GLU A 122 -3.61 4.50 8.27
N GLN A 123 -2.46 5.17 8.18
CA GLN A 123 -1.49 4.98 7.11
C GLN A 123 -0.17 4.45 7.68
N PRO A 124 0.06 3.14 7.67
CA PRO A 124 1.33 2.61 8.14
C PRO A 124 2.48 2.97 7.20
N LEU A 125 3.61 3.38 7.79
CA LEU A 125 4.89 3.58 7.13
C LEU A 125 5.89 2.58 7.71
N TYR A 126 6.44 1.75 6.86
CA TYR A 126 7.46 0.77 7.22
C TYR A 126 8.85 1.28 6.85
N ILE A 127 9.80 1.21 7.79
CA ILE A 127 11.17 1.68 7.62
C ILE A 127 12.13 0.55 8.01
N VAL A 128 12.91 0.09 7.07
CA VAL A 128 13.99 -0.87 7.30
C VAL A 128 15.20 -0.09 7.85
N LEU A 129 15.63 -0.41 9.07
CA LEU A 129 16.82 0.18 9.68
C LEU A 129 18.06 -0.67 9.40
N ALA A 130 17.92 -1.98 9.50
CA ALA A 130 18.95 -2.97 9.27
C ALA A 130 18.31 -4.32 8.90
N ASP A 131 19.12 -5.30 8.54
CA ASP A 131 18.63 -6.66 8.26
C ASP A 131 17.90 -7.28 9.47
N SER A 132 18.31 -6.89 10.68
CA SER A 132 17.72 -7.38 11.94
C SER A 132 16.81 -6.39 12.64
N ALA A 133 16.49 -5.20 12.06
CA ALA A 133 15.67 -4.19 12.72
C ALA A 133 14.82 -3.38 11.74
N ASP A 134 13.61 -3.04 12.17
CA ASP A 134 12.69 -2.15 11.44
C ASP A 134 11.84 -1.29 12.38
N ILE A 135 11.30 -0.23 11.82
CA ILE A 135 10.30 0.62 12.46
C ILE A 135 9.03 0.64 11.62
N GLU A 136 7.90 0.54 12.28
CA GLU A 136 6.59 0.79 11.70
C GLU A 136 5.95 1.99 12.40
N LEU A 137 5.69 3.05 11.66
CA LEU A 137 4.98 4.24 12.14
C LEU A 137 3.54 4.20 11.64
N LYS A 138 2.58 4.42 12.54
CA LYS A 138 1.13 4.37 12.27
C LYS A 138 0.46 5.68 12.67
N PRO A 139 0.53 6.73 11.83
CA PRO A 139 -0.35 7.89 12.02
C PRO A 139 -1.81 7.48 11.85
N GLN A 140 -2.65 7.93 12.77
CA GLN A 140 -4.08 7.65 12.83
C GLN A 140 -4.90 8.93 12.88
N LEU A 141 -6.01 8.94 12.16
CA LEU A 141 -7.02 10.00 12.22
C LEU A 141 -8.38 9.36 12.47
N ARG A 142 -9.11 9.91 13.45
CA ARG A 142 -10.50 9.56 13.77
C ARG A 142 -11.33 10.84 13.80
N THR A 143 -12.24 10.99 12.83
CA THR A 143 -12.86 12.29 12.54
C THR A 143 -13.66 12.87 13.70
N SER A 144 -14.29 12.04 14.53
CA SER A 144 -15.03 12.51 15.72
C SER A 144 -14.19 12.51 16.98
N ARG A 145 -13.13 11.67 17.06
CA ARG A 145 -12.34 11.50 18.26
C ARG A 145 -11.06 12.35 18.27
N GLY A 146 -10.17 12.22 17.29
CA GLY A 146 -8.88 12.90 17.32
C GLY A 146 -7.84 12.31 16.39
N GLN A 147 -6.58 12.48 16.75
CA GLN A 147 -5.43 12.01 15.95
C GLN A 147 -4.35 11.41 16.85
N GLY A 148 -3.58 10.50 16.28
CA GLY A 148 -2.51 9.84 17.02
C GLY A 148 -1.39 9.35 16.13
N LEU A 149 -0.27 9.00 16.77
CA LEU A 149 0.87 8.38 16.15
C LEU A 149 1.36 7.24 17.03
N TYR A 150 1.49 6.06 16.44
CA TYR A 150 2.10 4.89 17.08
C TYR A 150 3.35 4.50 16.30
N GLY A 151 4.40 4.14 17.04
CA GLY A 151 5.66 3.67 16.49
C GLY A 151 6.06 2.35 17.12
N THR A 152 6.36 1.33 16.32
CA THR A 152 6.84 0.04 16.78
C THR A 152 8.21 -0.23 16.18
N LEU A 153 9.24 -0.28 17.03
CA LEU A 153 10.57 -0.78 16.69
C LEU A 153 10.56 -2.30 16.91
N ARG A 154 10.93 -3.06 15.88
CA ARG A 154 11.15 -4.52 15.97
C ARG A 154 12.62 -4.80 15.74
N PHE A 155 13.16 -5.75 16.48
CA PHE A 155 14.56 -6.17 16.35
C PHE A 155 14.71 -7.67 16.61
N VAL A 156 15.70 -8.25 15.94
CA VAL A 156 16.16 -9.62 16.14
C VAL A 156 17.57 -9.56 16.64
N ASP A 157 17.80 -10.07 17.84
CA ASP A 157 19.09 -10.09 18.50
C ASP A 157 19.89 -11.35 18.15
N SER A 158 19.21 -12.49 18.05
CA SER A 158 19.80 -13.77 17.66
C SER A 158 18.79 -14.61 16.87
N LYS A 159 19.18 -15.84 16.48
CA LYS A 159 18.27 -16.74 15.74
C LYS A 159 16.98 -17.06 16.50
N ASP A 160 17.07 -17.09 17.82
CA ASP A 160 15.98 -17.49 18.71
C ASP A 160 15.41 -16.32 19.52
N SER A 161 16.07 -15.15 19.48
CA SER A 161 15.69 -13.98 20.27
C SER A 161 15.20 -12.83 19.40
N LYS A 162 14.03 -12.30 19.72
CA LYS A 162 13.43 -11.13 19.06
C LYS A 162 12.69 -10.25 20.05
N GLY A 163 12.62 -8.96 19.76
CA GLY A 163 11.90 -8.03 20.61
C GLY A 163 11.17 -6.94 19.83
N SER A 164 10.25 -6.29 20.51
CA SER A 164 9.59 -5.09 20.01
C SER A 164 9.38 -4.07 21.10
N LEU A 165 9.50 -2.80 20.71
CA LEU A 165 9.23 -1.63 21.54
C LEU A 165 8.17 -0.79 20.82
N THR A 166 7.01 -0.61 21.45
CA THR A 166 5.93 0.22 20.93
C THR A 166 5.77 1.46 21.78
N LEU A 167 5.74 2.63 21.14
CA LEU A 167 5.39 3.90 21.71
C LEU A 167 4.17 4.47 21.00
N GLY A 168 3.26 5.08 21.75
CA GLY A 168 2.03 5.65 21.21
C GLY A 168 1.70 6.98 21.85
N TYR A 169 1.16 7.87 21.03
CA TYR A 169 0.55 9.12 21.44
C TYR A 169 -0.77 9.31 20.70
N PHE A 170 -1.81 9.69 21.42
CA PHE A 170 -3.11 10.01 20.85
C PHE A 170 -3.70 11.23 21.56
N GLU A 171 -4.24 12.17 20.79
CA GLU A 171 -4.87 13.40 21.26
C GLU A 171 -6.34 13.39 20.86
N ASP A 172 -7.23 13.46 21.87
CA ASP A 172 -8.66 13.51 21.68
C ASP A 172 -9.12 14.95 21.40
N LYS A 173 -10.12 15.10 20.54
CA LYS A 173 -10.81 16.36 20.35
C LYS A 173 -11.56 16.77 21.63
N LYS A 174 -11.55 18.05 21.93
CA LYS A 174 -12.23 18.60 23.12
C LYS A 174 -13.71 18.19 23.22
N SER A 175 -14.41 18.13 22.09
CA SER A 175 -15.81 17.68 22.04
C SER A 175 -15.96 16.23 22.50
N TYR A 176 -15.14 15.34 21.99
CA TYR A 176 -15.15 13.92 22.32
C TYR A 176 -14.76 13.67 23.78
N PHE A 177 -13.67 14.29 24.22
CA PHE A 177 -13.19 14.23 25.59
C PHE A 177 -14.26 14.65 26.63
N LEU A 178 -15.01 15.74 26.37
CA LEU A 178 -16.07 16.22 27.25
C LEU A 178 -17.29 15.31 27.21
N GLU A 179 -17.68 14.80 26.06
CA GLU A 179 -18.84 13.93 25.87
C GLU A 179 -18.75 12.64 26.68
N ILE A 180 -17.57 11.99 26.67
CA ILE A 180 -17.36 10.73 27.38
C ILE A 180 -16.70 10.90 28.75
N SER A 181 -16.57 12.15 29.23
CA SER A 181 -16.06 12.50 30.57
C SER A 181 -14.68 11.88 30.88
N LEU A 182 -13.75 11.90 29.93
CA LEU A 182 -12.37 11.49 30.17
C LEU A 182 -11.65 12.45 31.10
N GLN A 183 -10.64 11.97 31.81
CA GLN A 183 -9.82 12.80 32.69
C GLN A 183 -8.76 13.60 31.94
N ASN A 184 -8.25 13.04 30.82
CA ASN A 184 -7.22 13.65 29.99
C ASN A 184 -7.59 13.51 28.50
N ASP A 185 -7.24 14.50 27.72
CA ASP A 185 -7.35 14.52 26.25
C ASP A 185 -6.14 13.93 25.54
N GLN A 186 -5.06 13.69 26.28
CA GLN A 186 -3.81 13.11 25.75
C GLN A 186 -3.57 11.74 26.36
N HIS A 187 -3.25 10.79 25.49
CA HIS A 187 -3.01 9.40 25.85
C HIS A 187 -1.63 8.96 25.35
N TYR A 188 -0.89 8.33 26.25
CA TYR A 188 0.43 7.77 25.93
C TYR A 188 0.39 6.25 26.08
N GLY A 189 0.96 5.55 25.11
CA GLY A 189 1.09 4.11 25.12
C GLY A 189 2.55 3.69 25.15
N PHE A 190 2.86 2.65 25.93
CA PHE A 190 4.15 2.00 25.98
C PHE A 190 3.94 0.49 25.99
N GLY A 191 4.68 -0.23 25.15
CA GLY A 191 4.71 -1.67 25.12
C GLY A 191 6.12 -2.18 24.85
N PHE A 192 6.53 -3.22 25.57
CA PHE A 192 7.79 -3.90 25.31
C PHE A 192 7.54 -5.41 25.37
N GLU A 193 7.97 -6.11 24.34
CA GLU A 193 7.91 -7.57 24.26
C GLU A 193 9.30 -8.09 23.89
N TYR A 194 9.70 -9.16 24.55
CA TYR A 194 10.95 -9.86 24.25
C TYR A 194 10.74 -11.36 24.40
N GLN A 195 11.16 -12.11 23.39
CA GLN A 195 11.13 -13.57 23.36
C GLN A 195 12.56 -14.08 23.18
N ASN A 196 12.93 -15.05 23.99
CA ASN A 196 14.23 -15.73 23.95
C ASN A 196 14.00 -17.24 23.95
#